data_8645392af85efb6ce91e96d7d2269e46
#
_entry.id   8645392af85efb6ce91e96d7d2269e46
#
_cell.length_a   1.000
_cell.length_b   1.000
_cell.length_c   1.000
_cell.angle_alpha   90.00
_cell.angle_beta   90.00
_cell.angle_gamma   90.00
#
_symmetry.space_group_name_H-M   'P 1'
#
loop_
_entity.id
_entity.type
_entity.pdbx_description
1 polymer ?
#
loop_
_entity_poly.entity_id
_entity_poly.type
_entity_poly.pdbx_seq_one_letter_code
_entity_poly.pdbx_strand_id
1 'polypeptide(L)'
;DLKVIDSLVQDMCALKNRGYAVVLVSSGAIVSGKHRMKITEKLKSIPEKQAAAAIGQGRLMRVYSKAFEKNGYYVAQILLTLSDLTDRQRYLNIRNTLSTLLEWGAIPIINENDTVAIDEIKFGDNDNLAAMIANIIEADLFINLTSTAGLYDGNPSVNKKAKLIPLVSEFSEELEAAATADTSSAGTGGMKSKIQAAKKVTAIGIPCIIAPGKKKNVLSDIISGDEIGTLFLPMTDRLNSKKYWIAFTLRPRGKLVLDDGAKKALLEKDR
;
A
#
# COMPACT_ATOMS: atom_id res chain seq x y z
N ASP A 1 -16.65 -5.58 3.44
CA ASP A 1 -17.75 -6.13 2.62
C ASP A 1 -17.28 -7.41 1.94
N LEU A 2 -17.94 -8.55 2.24
CA LEU A 2 -17.56 -9.87 1.70
C LEU A 2 -17.70 -9.94 0.17
N LYS A 3 -18.70 -9.26 -0.39
CA LYS A 3 -18.92 -9.24 -1.85
C LYS A 3 -17.76 -8.55 -2.59
N VAL A 4 -17.21 -7.50 -2.00
CA VAL A 4 -16.04 -6.82 -2.56
C VAL A 4 -14.81 -7.72 -2.51
N ILE A 5 -14.59 -8.44 -1.40
CA ILE A 5 -13.50 -9.41 -1.28
C ILE A 5 -13.66 -10.53 -2.30
N ASP A 6 -14.84 -11.12 -2.43
CA ASP A 6 -15.08 -12.19 -3.40
C ASP A 6 -14.83 -11.71 -4.85
N SER A 7 -15.32 -10.51 -5.21
CA SER A 7 -15.07 -9.92 -6.53
C SER A 7 -13.58 -9.68 -6.80
N LEU A 8 -12.87 -9.13 -5.82
CA LEU A 8 -11.43 -8.86 -5.93
C LEU A 8 -10.63 -10.16 -6.06
N VAL A 9 -10.98 -11.18 -5.26
CA VAL A 9 -10.32 -12.50 -5.33
C VAL A 9 -10.54 -13.15 -6.69
N GLN A 10 -11.75 -13.10 -7.25
CA GLN A 10 -12.01 -13.61 -8.61
C GLN A 10 -11.14 -12.92 -9.66
N ASP A 11 -11.02 -11.60 -9.57
CA ASP A 11 -10.19 -10.80 -10.47
C ASP A 11 -8.70 -11.13 -10.32
N MET A 12 -8.19 -11.28 -9.09
CA MET A 12 -6.83 -11.72 -8.81
C MET A 12 -6.56 -13.13 -9.34
N CYS A 13 -7.51 -14.05 -9.20
CA CYS A 13 -7.40 -15.41 -9.75
C CYS A 13 -7.36 -15.39 -11.28
N ALA A 14 -8.14 -14.52 -11.93
CA ALA A 14 -8.09 -14.34 -13.38
C ALA A 14 -6.71 -13.89 -13.85
N LEU A 15 -6.05 -12.97 -13.12
CA LEU A 15 -4.67 -12.57 -13.40
C LEU A 15 -3.68 -13.73 -13.18
N LYS A 16 -3.83 -14.49 -12.10
CA LYS A 16 -3.00 -15.69 -11.85
C LYS A 16 -3.11 -16.69 -12.99
N ASN A 17 -4.31 -16.94 -13.52
CA ASN A 17 -4.56 -17.83 -14.65
C ASN A 17 -3.89 -17.32 -15.96
N ARG A 18 -3.64 -16.01 -16.06
CA ARG A 18 -2.88 -15.38 -17.17
C ARG A 18 -1.38 -15.36 -16.93
N GLY A 19 -0.89 -15.97 -15.84
CA GLY A 19 0.55 -16.08 -15.52
C GLY A 19 1.13 -14.94 -14.69
N TYR A 20 0.31 -13.99 -14.23
CA TYR A 20 0.81 -12.91 -13.39
C TYR A 20 1.08 -13.37 -11.96
N ALA A 21 2.17 -12.91 -11.36
CA ALA A 21 2.41 -13.01 -9.92
C ALA A 21 1.59 -11.93 -9.20
N VAL A 22 0.87 -12.31 -8.14
CA VAL A 22 -0.02 -11.40 -7.42
C VAL A 22 0.31 -11.43 -5.94
N VAL A 23 0.48 -10.25 -5.35
CA VAL A 23 0.66 -10.04 -3.91
C VAL A 23 -0.42 -9.07 -3.43
N LEU A 24 -1.06 -9.38 -2.32
CA LEU A 24 -2.09 -8.54 -1.71
C LEU A 24 -1.60 -7.95 -0.39
N VAL A 25 -1.68 -6.62 -0.24
CA VAL A 25 -1.58 -5.96 1.06
C VAL A 25 -2.98 -5.56 1.49
N SER A 26 -3.44 -6.09 2.60
CA SER A 26 -4.83 -5.97 3.05
C SER A 26 -4.92 -5.34 4.42
N SER A 27 -5.92 -4.48 4.59
CA SER A 27 -6.32 -3.89 5.88
C SER A 27 -7.59 -4.56 6.41
N GLY A 28 -8.00 -4.17 7.62
CA GLY A 28 -9.32 -4.50 8.15
C GLY A 28 -9.32 -5.52 9.28
N ALA A 29 -8.16 -5.89 9.81
CA ALA A 29 -8.07 -6.79 10.96
C ALA A 29 -8.82 -6.23 12.18
N ILE A 30 -8.56 -4.97 12.57
CA ILE A 30 -9.24 -4.30 13.69
C ILE A 30 -10.77 -4.26 13.47
N VAL A 31 -11.22 -3.87 12.28
CA VAL A 31 -12.65 -3.81 11.94
C VAL A 31 -13.30 -5.20 11.99
N SER A 32 -12.60 -6.22 11.49
CA SER A 32 -13.04 -7.62 11.53
C SER A 32 -13.19 -8.13 12.97
N GLY A 33 -12.24 -7.77 13.86
CA GLY A 33 -12.27 -8.11 15.28
C GLY A 33 -13.41 -7.43 16.02
N LYS A 34 -13.57 -6.11 15.84
CA LYS A 34 -14.71 -5.35 16.38
C LYS A 34 -16.04 -5.99 16.00
N HIS A 35 -16.22 -6.31 14.73
CA HIS A 35 -17.44 -6.95 14.25
C HIS A 35 -17.65 -8.33 14.90
N ARG A 36 -16.59 -9.13 15.06
CA ARG A 36 -16.67 -10.46 15.69
C ARG A 36 -17.07 -10.37 17.16
N MET A 37 -16.54 -9.40 17.87
CA MET A 37 -16.81 -9.16 19.27
C MET A 37 -18.07 -8.32 19.53
N LYS A 38 -18.77 -7.90 18.46
CA LYS A 38 -19.94 -6.99 18.51
C LYS A 38 -19.67 -5.67 19.25
N ILE A 39 -18.42 -5.17 19.15
CA ILE A 39 -18.03 -3.89 19.75
C ILE A 39 -18.52 -2.77 18.82
N THR A 40 -19.49 -1.99 19.27
CA THR A 40 -20.04 -0.85 18.52
C THR A 40 -19.27 0.44 18.78
N GLU A 41 -18.72 0.58 19.97
CA GLU A 41 -17.98 1.76 20.41
C GLU A 41 -16.64 1.92 19.68
N LYS A 42 -16.13 3.15 19.66
CA LYS A 42 -14.79 3.45 19.14
C LYS A 42 -13.74 2.93 20.12
N LEU A 43 -12.78 2.13 19.64
CA LEU A 43 -11.64 1.70 20.43
C LEU A 43 -10.75 2.91 20.76
N LYS A 44 -10.49 3.13 22.04
CA LYS A 44 -9.83 4.34 22.55
C LYS A 44 -8.34 4.10 22.81
N SER A 45 -7.99 2.89 23.24
CA SER A 45 -6.61 2.56 23.63
C SER A 45 -5.89 1.69 22.60
N ILE A 46 -4.57 1.69 22.66
CA ILE A 46 -3.73 0.82 21.84
C ILE A 46 -4.00 -0.66 22.12
N PRO A 47 -4.04 -1.11 23.39
CA PRO A 47 -4.34 -2.51 23.71
C PRO A 47 -5.70 -2.98 23.17
N GLU A 48 -6.72 -2.12 23.18
CA GLU A 48 -8.02 -2.47 22.58
C GLU A 48 -7.92 -2.70 21.06
N LYS A 49 -7.17 -1.84 20.36
CA LYS A 49 -6.93 -1.97 18.91
C LYS A 49 -6.13 -3.25 18.61
N GLN A 50 -5.07 -3.50 19.38
CA GLN A 50 -4.22 -4.70 19.26
C GLN A 50 -5.01 -5.99 19.49
N ALA A 51 -5.82 -6.04 20.56
CA ALA A 51 -6.70 -7.18 20.86
C ALA A 51 -7.73 -7.40 19.74
N ALA A 52 -8.36 -6.32 19.24
CA ALA A 52 -9.28 -6.43 18.13
C ALA A 52 -8.58 -6.91 16.84
N ALA A 53 -7.38 -6.44 16.55
CA ALA A 53 -6.59 -6.91 15.42
C ALA A 53 -6.24 -8.40 15.53
N ALA A 54 -5.81 -8.87 16.70
CA ALA A 54 -5.49 -10.27 16.96
C ALA A 54 -6.69 -11.20 16.67
N ILE A 55 -7.90 -10.81 17.13
CA ILE A 55 -9.13 -11.56 16.86
C ILE A 55 -9.52 -11.49 15.38
N GLY A 56 -9.37 -10.31 14.78
CA GLY A 56 -9.86 -10.04 13.44
C GLY A 56 -8.96 -10.58 12.34
N GLN A 57 -7.65 -10.64 12.54
CA GLN A 57 -6.69 -11.09 11.55
C GLN A 57 -6.93 -12.55 11.14
N GLY A 58 -7.13 -13.46 12.11
CA GLY A 58 -7.44 -14.85 11.81
C GLY A 58 -8.76 -15.02 11.04
N ARG A 59 -9.76 -14.17 11.33
CA ARG A 59 -11.02 -14.16 10.57
C ARG A 59 -10.83 -13.64 9.15
N LEU A 60 -10.07 -12.56 8.98
CA LEU A 60 -9.77 -11.98 7.69
C LEU A 60 -9.06 -13.01 6.79
N MET A 61 -8.05 -13.68 7.31
CA MET A 61 -7.35 -14.75 6.58
C MET A 61 -8.26 -15.92 6.21
N ARG A 62 -9.16 -16.32 7.10
CA ARG A 62 -10.14 -17.38 6.77
C ARG A 62 -11.05 -16.97 5.61
N VAL A 63 -11.44 -15.70 5.53
CA VAL A 63 -12.27 -15.20 4.42
C VAL A 63 -11.49 -15.29 3.11
N TYR A 64 -10.26 -14.79 3.07
CA TYR A 64 -9.41 -14.88 1.89
C TYR A 64 -9.10 -16.31 1.49
N SER A 65 -8.67 -17.15 2.45
CA SER A 65 -8.36 -18.57 2.18
C SER A 65 -9.52 -19.28 1.51
N LYS A 66 -10.72 -19.17 2.08
CA LYS A 66 -11.92 -19.78 1.48
C LYS A 66 -12.25 -19.26 0.08
N ALA A 67 -12.03 -17.95 -0.17
CA ALA A 67 -12.33 -17.35 -1.45
C ALA A 67 -11.31 -17.80 -2.53
N PHE A 68 -10.02 -17.87 -2.21
CA PHE A 68 -8.96 -18.33 -3.12
C PHE A 68 -9.00 -19.85 -3.35
N GLU A 69 -9.25 -20.64 -2.30
CA GLU A 69 -9.37 -22.12 -2.38
C GLU A 69 -10.45 -22.59 -3.35
N LYS A 70 -11.57 -21.84 -3.45
CA LYS A 70 -12.62 -22.09 -4.45
C LYS A 70 -12.12 -22.02 -5.90
N ASN A 71 -11.04 -21.31 -6.12
CA ASN A 71 -10.39 -21.13 -7.42
C ASN A 71 -9.09 -21.94 -7.54
N GLY A 72 -8.80 -22.83 -6.60
CA GLY A 72 -7.62 -23.71 -6.62
C GLY A 72 -6.31 -23.04 -6.20
N TYR A 73 -6.37 -21.87 -5.52
CA TYR A 73 -5.18 -21.17 -5.07
C TYR A 73 -5.03 -21.22 -3.55
N TYR A 74 -3.78 -21.29 -3.09
CA TYR A 74 -3.40 -21.19 -1.68
C TYR A 74 -2.94 -19.79 -1.34
N VAL A 75 -3.23 -19.34 -0.13
CA VAL A 75 -2.77 -18.06 0.39
C VAL A 75 -1.74 -18.27 1.49
N ALA A 76 -0.80 -17.34 1.60
CA ALA A 76 0.18 -17.30 2.68
C ALA A 76 0.05 -15.98 3.46
N GLN A 77 -0.12 -16.06 4.78
CA GLN A 77 -0.16 -14.88 5.63
C GLN A 77 1.24 -14.41 5.97
N ILE A 78 1.48 -13.11 5.81
CA ILE A 78 2.71 -12.45 6.26
C ILE A 78 2.32 -11.22 7.08
N LEU A 79 2.80 -11.15 8.32
CA LEU A 79 2.59 -10.03 9.23
C LEU A 79 3.93 -9.35 9.49
N LEU A 80 3.99 -8.06 9.25
CA LEU A 80 5.21 -7.27 9.32
C LEU A 80 5.03 -6.01 10.16
N THR A 81 6.11 -5.59 10.78
CA THR A 81 6.22 -4.27 11.40
C THR A 81 7.23 -3.43 10.62
N LEU A 82 7.22 -2.11 10.81
CA LEU A 82 8.20 -1.24 10.19
C LEU A 82 9.64 -1.63 10.59
N SER A 83 9.85 -2.11 11.82
CA SER A 83 11.15 -2.57 12.28
C SER A 83 11.68 -3.76 11.48
N ASP A 84 10.79 -4.64 10.98
CA ASP A 84 11.19 -5.78 10.16
C ASP A 84 11.73 -5.34 8.78
N LEU A 85 11.22 -4.24 8.24
CA LEU A 85 11.67 -3.70 6.96
C LEU A 85 12.91 -2.78 7.09
N THR A 86 13.16 -2.22 8.27
CA THR A 86 14.33 -1.38 8.53
C THR A 86 15.56 -2.18 8.95
N ASP A 87 15.38 -3.38 9.46
CA ASP A 87 16.46 -4.32 9.76
C ASP A 87 16.90 -5.07 8.49
N ARG A 88 18.19 -4.99 8.16
CA ARG A 88 18.70 -5.58 6.91
C ARG A 88 18.54 -7.11 6.84
N GLN A 89 18.76 -7.81 7.96
CA GLN A 89 18.65 -9.26 7.95
C GLN A 89 17.21 -9.72 7.79
N ARG A 90 16.29 -9.07 8.51
CA ARG A 90 14.84 -9.35 8.38
C ARG A 90 14.32 -8.98 7.00
N TYR A 91 14.76 -7.85 6.44
CA TYR A 91 14.43 -7.45 5.07
C TYR A 91 14.79 -8.54 4.05
N LEU A 92 16.01 -9.10 4.12
CA LEU A 92 16.46 -10.19 3.23
C LEU A 92 15.63 -11.46 3.44
N ASN A 93 15.31 -11.81 4.68
CA ASN A 93 14.47 -12.96 4.99
C ASN A 93 13.04 -12.79 4.41
N ILE A 94 12.45 -11.60 4.53
CA ILE A 94 11.15 -11.28 3.94
C ILE A 94 11.20 -11.42 2.41
N ARG A 95 12.22 -10.86 1.77
CA ARG A 95 12.40 -10.95 0.31
C ARG A 95 12.47 -12.42 -0.13
N ASN A 96 13.32 -13.23 0.50
CA ASN A 96 13.48 -14.64 0.18
C ASN A 96 12.17 -15.42 0.37
N THR A 97 11.48 -15.18 1.48
CA THR A 97 10.17 -15.81 1.77
C THR A 97 9.13 -15.45 0.71
N LEU A 98 9.03 -14.17 0.34
CA LEU A 98 8.09 -13.71 -0.70
C LEU A 98 8.42 -14.34 -2.06
N SER A 99 9.70 -14.36 -2.46
CA SER A 99 10.14 -15.00 -3.71
C SER A 99 9.76 -16.47 -3.75
N THR A 100 10.07 -17.22 -2.69
CA THR A 100 9.73 -18.65 -2.59
C THR A 100 8.22 -18.89 -2.66
N LEU A 101 7.40 -18.06 -1.98
CA LEU A 101 5.94 -18.20 -2.04
C LEU A 101 5.40 -17.95 -3.46
N LEU A 102 5.94 -16.97 -4.16
CA LEU A 102 5.56 -16.67 -5.55
C LEU A 102 5.99 -17.80 -6.49
N GLU A 103 7.18 -18.38 -6.32
CA GLU A 103 7.66 -19.55 -7.04
C GLU A 103 6.76 -20.78 -6.82
N TRP A 104 6.28 -20.98 -5.61
CA TRP A 104 5.31 -22.05 -5.27
C TRP A 104 3.90 -21.77 -5.80
N GLY A 105 3.67 -20.62 -6.42
CA GLY A 105 2.35 -20.23 -6.93
C GLY A 105 1.36 -19.77 -5.86
N ALA A 106 1.78 -19.67 -4.60
CA ALA A 106 0.95 -19.17 -3.53
C ALA A 106 0.70 -17.65 -3.69
N ILE A 107 -0.37 -17.15 -3.07
CA ILE A 107 -0.71 -15.73 -3.04
C ILE A 107 -0.38 -15.17 -1.66
N PRO A 108 0.70 -14.38 -1.51
CA PRO A 108 1.01 -13.73 -0.26
C PRO A 108 -0.05 -12.67 0.08
N ILE A 109 -0.59 -12.74 1.30
CA ILE A 109 -1.48 -11.72 1.88
C ILE A 109 -0.75 -11.10 3.05
N ILE A 110 -0.42 -9.83 2.90
CA ILE A 110 0.43 -9.09 3.82
C ILE A 110 -0.42 -8.09 4.59
N ASN A 111 -0.16 -7.95 5.87
CA ASN A 111 -0.74 -6.92 6.73
C ASN A 111 0.28 -6.45 7.76
N GLU A 112 0.02 -5.30 8.38
CA GLU A 112 0.77 -4.89 9.57
C GLU A 112 0.52 -5.87 10.71
N ASN A 113 1.57 -6.19 11.49
CA ASN A 113 1.44 -6.93 12.73
C ASN A 113 0.96 -5.98 13.85
N ASP A 114 -0.30 -5.60 13.76
CA ASP A 114 -0.94 -4.68 14.72
C ASP A 114 -0.79 -5.13 16.18
N THR A 115 -0.58 -6.43 16.43
CA THR A 115 -0.51 -7.01 17.78
C THR A 115 0.72 -6.53 18.55
N VAL A 116 1.81 -6.27 17.86
CA VAL A 116 3.10 -5.84 18.44
C VAL A 116 3.54 -4.46 17.91
N ALA A 117 2.80 -3.85 16.99
CA ALA A 117 3.12 -2.53 16.46
C ALA A 117 2.89 -1.46 17.53
N ILE A 118 3.88 -0.59 17.74
CA ILE A 118 3.84 0.56 18.64
C ILE A 118 3.46 1.78 17.81
N ASP A 119 2.58 2.67 18.31
CA ASP A 119 2.07 3.83 17.54
C ASP A 119 3.16 4.74 17.00
N GLU A 120 4.29 4.85 17.70
CA GLU A 120 5.46 5.65 17.26
C GLU A 120 6.21 5.01 16.10
N ILE A 121 6.00 3.72 15.84
CA ILE A 121 6.73 2.90 14.86
C ILE A 121 5.77 2.28 13.81
N LYS A 122 4.52 2.67 13.78
CA LYS A 122 3.56 2.19 12.78
C LYS A 122 3.92 2.66 11.38
N PHE A 123 3.57 1.85 10.38
CA PHE A 123 3.61 2.27 8.98
C PHE A 123 2.75 3.53 8.72
N GLY A 124 1.88 3.90 9.66
CA GLY A 124 0.86 4.93 9.49
C GLY A 124 -0.36 4.41 8.75
N ASP A 125 -0.14 3.63 7.70
CA ASP A 125 -1.17 2.95 6.92
C ASP A 125 -0.57 1.82 6.07
N ASN A 126 -1.43 0.94 5.56
CA ASN A 126 -1.03 -0.16 4.69
C ASN A 126 -0.61 0.30 3.27
N ASP A 127 -0.89 1.54 2.89
CA ASP A 127 -0.41 2.08 1.60
C ASP A 127 1.12 2.18 1.61
N ASN A 128 1.70 2.66 2.72
CA ASN A 128 3.15 2.70 2.90
C ASN A 128 3.78 1.30 2.98
N LEU A 129 3.15 0.38 3.72
CA LEU A 129 3.59 -1.02 3.76
C LEU A 129 3.59 -1.62 2.34
N ALA A 130 2.52 -1.40 1.59
CA ALA A 130 2.38 -1.92 0.23
C ALA A 130 3.46 -1.35 -0.72
N ALA A 131 3.78 -0.06 -0.62
CA ALA A 131 4.86 0.54 -1.40
C ALA A 131 6.25 -0.08 -1.08
N MET A 132 6.51 -0.37 0.19
CA MET A 132 7.76 -1.04 0.59
C MET A 132 7.81 -2.48 0.09
N ILE A 133 6.70 -3.21 0.15
CA ILE A 133 6.60 -4.57 -0.39
C ILE A 133 6.78 -4.57 -1.91
N ALA A 134 6.17 -3.63 -2.63
CA ALA A 134 6.36 -3.50 -4.08
C ALA A 134 7.84 -3.36 -4.47
N ASN A 135 8.61 -2.60 -3.68
CA ASN A 135 10.06 -2.51 -3.85
C ASN A 135 10.79 -3.84 -3.55
N ILE A 136 10.39 -4.54 -2.49
CA ILE A 136 11.05 -5.80 -2.06
C ILE A 136 10.91 -6.89 -3.12
N ILE A 137 9.73 -6.99 -3.73
CA ILE A 137 9.44 -7.98 -4.78
C ILE A 137 9.75 -7.49 -6.18
N GLU A 138 10.27 -6.27 -6.32
CA GLU A 138 10.56 -5.64 -7.62
C GLU A 138 9.34 -5.70 -8.56
N ALA A 139 8.17 -5.25 -8.05
CA ALA A 139 6.90 -5.33 -8.77
C ALA A 139 6.93 -4.54 -10.08
N ASP A 140 6.27 -5.07 -11.12
CA ASP A 140 6.13 -4.38 -12.42
C ASP A 140 5.04 -3.30 -12.39
N LEU A 141 4.04 -3.47 -11.50
CA LEU A 141 2.93 -2.55 -11.34
C LEU A 141 2.44 -2.54 -9.88
N PHE A 142 2.16 -1.35 -9.37
CA PHE A 142 1.53 -1.16 -8.08
C PHE A 142 0.11 -0.61 -8.26
N ILE A 143 -0.91 -1.33 -7.77
CA ILE A 143 -2.30 -0.89 -7.83
C ILE A 143 -2.78 -0.61 -6.42
N ASN A 144 -3.19 0.63 -6.16
CA ASN A 144 -3.76 1.06 -4.90
C ASN A 144 -5.28 1.23 -5.04
N LEU A 145 -6.04 0.36 -4.38
CA LEU A 145 -7.49 0.38 -4.45
C LEU A 145 -8.09 1.36 -3.44
N THR A 146 -9.01 2.19 -3.91
CA THR A 146 -9.66 3.24 -3.12
C THR A 146 -11.18 3.19 -3.23
N SER A 147 -11.88 3.98 -2.40
CA SER A 147 -13.34 4.16 -2.47
C SER A 147 -13.78 5.14 -3.56
N THR A 148 -12.88 5.98 -4.06
CA THR A 148 -13.11 6.94 -5.15
C THR A 148 -12.71 6.36 -6.49
N ALA A 149 -13.06 7.02 -7.60
CA ALA A 149 -12.67 6.54 -8.93
C ALA A 149 -11.15 6.69 -9.20
N GLY A 150 -10.45 7.52 -8.43
CA GLY A 150 -9.04 7.81 -8.53
C GLY A 150 -8.73 9.10 -7.79
N LEU A 151 -7.69 9.83 -8.20
CA LEU A 151 -7.34 11.15 -7.69
C LEU A 151 -8.13 12.23 -8.42
N TYR A 152 -8.63 13.20 -7.68
CA TYR A 152 -9.35 14.36 -8.20
C TYR A 152 -8.58 15.65 -7.94
N ASP A 153 -8.85 16.69 -8.73
CA ASP A 153 -8.30 18.04 -8.55
C ASP A 153 -8.87 18.79 -7.32
N GLY A 154 -9.77 18.15 -6.58
CA GLY A 154 -10.37 18.59 -5.33
C GLY A 154 -11.22 17.48 -4.70
N ASN A 155 -11.73 17.71 -3.50
CA ASN A 155 -12.55 16.69 -2.83
C ASN A 155 -13.92 16.52 -3.51
N PRO A 156 -14.21 15.39 -4.19
CA PRO A 156 -15.48 15.19 -4.93
C PRO A 156 -16.70 15.10 -4.00
N SER A 157 -16.52 14.83 -2.70
CA SER A 157 -17.61 14.82 -1.73
C SER A 157 -18.09 16.23 -1.36
N VAL A 158 -17.21 17.23 -1.48
CA VAL A 158 -17.50 18.63 -1.18
C VAL A 158 -17.73 19.43 -2.46
N ASN A 159 -16.89 19.21 -3.47
CA ASN A 159 -16.96 19.89 -4.75
C ASN A 159 -17.41 18.92 -5.84
N LYS A 160 -18.68 18.96 -6.20
CA LYS A 160 -19.25 18.12 -7.29
C LYS A 160 -18.68 18.41 -8.69
N LYS A 161 -17.94 19.53 -8.85
CA LYS A 161 -17.25 19.87 -10.10
C LYS A 161 -15.82 19.35 -10.16
N ALA A 162 -15.34 18.71 -9.09
CA ALA A 162 -14.01 18.10 -9.06
C ALA A 162 -13.88 17.08 -10.20
N LYS A 163 -12.77 17.18 -10.94
CA LYS A 163 -12.49 16.32 -12.09
C LYS A 163 -11.47 15.26 -11.71
N LEU A 164 -11.66 14.05 -12.23
CA LEU A 164 -10.69 12.98 -12.12
C LEU A 164 -9.42 13.37 -12.88
N ILE A 165 -8.27 13.16 -12.27
CA ILE A 165 -6.95 13.31 -12.89
C ILE A 165 -6.57 11.94 -13.45
N PRO A 166 -6.57 11.72 -14.77
CA PRO A 166 -6.29 10.40 -15.33
C PRO A 166 -4.81 10.04 -15.28
N LEU A 167 -3.93 11.03 -15.37
CA LEU A 167 -2.47 10.84 -15.49
C LEU A 167 -1.70 11.85 -14.64
N VAL A 168 -0.71 11.38 -13.92
CA VAL A 168 0.26 12.19 -13.17
C VAL A 168 1.66 11.80 -13.64
N SER A 169 2.34 12.74 -14.29
CA SER A 169 3.73 12.61 -14.73
C SER A 169 4.73 13.16 -13.71
N GLU A 170 4.29 14.15 -12.91
CA GLU A 170 5.13 14.83 -11.91
C GLU A 170 4.34 15.10 -10.63
N PHE A 171 5.03 15.08 -9.49
CA PHE A 171 4.45 15.40 -8.19
C PHE A 171 4.63 16.87 -7.90
N SER A 172 3.56 17.68 -8.08
CA SER A 172 3.54 19.08 -7.72
C SER A 172 3.02 19.32 -6.30
N GLU A 173 3.34 20.49 -5.72
CA GLU A 173 2.79 20.92 -4.43
C GLU A 173 1.26 21.02 -4.47
N GLU A 174 0.69 21.41 -5.60
CA GLU A 174 -0.75 21.51 -5.82
C GLU A 174 -1.43 20.15 -5.74
N LEU A 175 -0.79 19.10 -6.29
CA LEU A 175 -1.27 17.73 -6.22
C LEU A 175 -1.24 17.20 -4.77
N GLU A 176 -0.20 17.53 -4.01
CA GLU A 176 -0.10 17.16 -2.59
C GLU A 176 -1.13 17.94 -1.74
N ALA A 177 -1.41 19.21 -2.09
CA ALA A 177 -2.43 20.02 -1.44
C ALA A 177 -3.86 19.51 -1.72
N ALA A 178 -4.16 19.12 -2.97
CA ALA A 178 -5.44 18.52 -3.34
C ALA A 178 -5.72 17.23 -2.55
N ALA A 179 -4.69 16.43 -2.29
CA ALA A 179 -4.79 15.20 -1.49
C ALA A 179 -5.07 15.45 0.00
N THR A 180 -4.59 16.56 0.55
CA THR A 180 -4.83 16.92 1.96
C THR A 180 -6.24 17.40 2.22
N ALA A 181 -6.94 17.91 1.22
CA ALA A 181 -8.34 18.32 1.32
C ALA A 181 -9.31 17.13 1.45
N ASP A 182 -8.87 15.91 1.17
CA ASP A 182 -9.69 14.70 1.27
C ASP A 182 -9.48 13.99 2.62
N THR A 183 -10.05 14.58 3.69
CA THR A 183 -10.13 13.94 4.99
C THR A 183 -11.31 12.98 5.06
N SER A 184 -11.24 11.84 4.37
CA SER A 184 -12.25 10.81 4.52
C SER A 184 -12.12 10.15 5.89
N SER A 185 -13.17 10.25 6.71
CA SER A 185 -13.25 9.81 8.11
C SER A 185 -13.28 8.29 8.32
N ALA A 186 -13.12 7.47 7.30
CA ALA A 186 -13.39 6.03 7.36
C ALA A 186 -12.15 5.13 7.54
N GLY A 187 -10.92 5.69 7.60
CA GLY A 187 -9.70 4.89 7.78
C GLY A 187 -8.47 5.74 8.07
N THR A 188 -7.38 5.13 8.51
CA THR A 188 -6.09 5.77 8.79
C THR A 188 -5.34 6.19 7.53
N GLY A 189 -5.72 5.66 6.33
CA GLY A 189 -5.12 5.94 5.02
C GLY A 189 -6.05 6.76 4.14
N GLY A 190 -5.87 8.09 4.06
CA GLY A 190 -6.56 8.97 3.13
C GLY A 190 -5.88 9.03 1.76
N MET A 191 -6.35 9.92 0.86
CA MET A 191 -5.73 10.13 -0.46
C MET A 191 -4.26 10.56 -0.33
N LYS A 192 -3.92 11.30 0.72
CA LYS A 192 -2.54 11.72 1.02
C LYS A 192 -1.58 10.52 1.16
N SER A 193 -1.96 9.47 1.89
CA SER A 193 -1.11 8.28 2.04
C SER A 193 -0.93 7.53 0.73
N LYS A 194 -1.97 7.48 -0.11
CA LYS A 194 -1.92 6.85 -1.44
C LYS A 194 -0.97 7.58 -2.39
N ILE A 195 -0.99 8.91 -2.36
CA ILE A 195 -0.04 9.73 -3.13
C ILE A 195 1.39 9.54 -2.62
N GLN A 196 1.59 9.47 -1.30
CA GLN A 196 2.91 9.19 -0.74
C GLN A 196 3.41 7.79 -1.14
N ALA A 197 2.54 6.79 -1.15
CA ALA A 197 2.86 5.46 -1.65
C ALA A 197 3.20 5.47 -3.14
N ALA A 198 2.39 6.16 -3.96
CA ALA A 198 2.66 6.35 -5.39
C ALA A 198 4.03 7.02 -5.63
N LYS A 199 4.34 8.11 -4.91
CA LYS A 199 5.63 8.81 -4.99
C LYS A 199 6.82 7.87 -4.69
N LYS A 200 6.67 6.99 -3.68
CA LYS A 200 7.71 6.02 -3.32
C LYS A 200 7.96 5.00 -4.40
N VAL A 201 6.91 4.41 -4.96
CA VAL A 201 7.08 3.34 -5.97
C VAL A 201 7.50 3.89 -7.32
N THR A 202 7.01 5.07 -7.72
CA THR A 202 7.43 5.71 -8.98
C THR A 202 8.89 6.16 -8.95
N ALA A 203 9.40 6.56 -7.78
CA ALA A 203 10.81 6.92 -7.59
C ALA A 203 11.80 5.77 -7.87
N ILE A 204 11.34 4.52 -7.81
CA ILE A 204 12.14 3.33 -8.16
C ILE A 204 11.78 2.75 -9.53
N GLY A 205 10.91 3.42 -10.25
CA GLY A 205 10.54 3.04 -11.60
C GLY A 205 9.35 2.09 -11.71
N ILE A 206 8.59 1.89 -10.64
CA ILE A 206 7.35 1.12 -10.66
C ILE A 206 6.17 2.07 -10.94
N PRO A 207 5.41 1.88 -12.05
CA PRO A 207 4.18 2.65 -12.27
C PRO A 207 3.16 2.34 -11.19
N CYS A 208 2.35 3.35 -10.83
CA CYS A 208 1.31 3.22 -9.82
C CYS A 208 -0.05 3.60 -10.40
N ILE A 209 -1.09 2.84 -10.07
CA ILE A 209 -2.47 3.19 -10.40
C ILE A 209 -3.29 3.27 -9.12
N ILE A 210 -3.98 4.40 -8.91
CA ILE A 210 -5.01 4.53 -7.88
C ILE A 210 -6.36 4.30 -8.55
N ALA A 211 -7.08 3.24 -8.15
CA ALA A 211 -8.28 2.75 -8.85
C ALA A 211 -9.44 2.43 -7.91
N PRO A 212 -10.71 2.42 -8.41
CA PRO A 212 -11.89 2.14 -7.60
C PRO A 212 -12.00 0.67 -7.20
N GLY A 213 -11.78 0.36 -5.91
CA GLY A 213 -11.78 -1.01 -5.40
C GLY A 213 -13.14 -1.73 -5.39
N LYS A 214 -14.25 -1.03 -5.69
CA LYS A 214 -15.60 -1.62 -5.81
C LYS A 214 -15.98 -1.97 -7.24
N LYS A 215 -15.21 -1.53 -8.24
CA LYS A 215 -15.45 -1.87 -9.64
C LYS A 215 -15.11 -3.35 -9.86
N LYS A 216 -16.03 -4.09 -10.48
CA LYS A 216 -15.76 -5.48 -10.87
C LYS A 216 -14.70 -5.51 -11.97
N ASN A 217 -13.88 -6.55 -11.96
CA ASN A 217 -12.81 -6.80 -12.94
C ASN A 217 -11.79 -5.65 -13.06
N VAL A 218 -11.69 -4.80 -12.03
CA VAL A 218 -10.85 -3.60 -12.09
C VAL A 218 -9.38 -3.92 -12.38
N LEU A 219 -8.86 -5.01 -11.82
CA LEU A 219 -7.46 -5.41 -12.05
C LEU A 219 -7.26 -5.95 -13.46
N SER A 220 -8.18 -6.79 -13.93
CA SER A 220 -8.14 -7.36 -15.27
C SER A 220 -8.28 -6.30 -16.36
N ASP A 221 -9.19 -5.35 -16.18
CA ASP A 221 -9.41 -4.22 -17.07
C ASP A 221 -8.14 -3.33 -17.15
N ILE A 222 -7.54 -2.98 -16.00
CA ILE A 222 -6.28 -2.22 -15.93
C ILE A 222 -5.17 -2.93 -16.70
N ILE A 223 -4.98 -4.23 -16.44
CA ILE A 223 -3.93 -5.03 -17.13
C ILE A 223 -4.21 -5.18 -18.62
N SER A 224 -5.47 -5.05 -19.03
CA SER A 224 -5.85 -5.07 -20.46
C SER A 224 -5.69 -3.72 -21.15
N GLY A 225 -5.33 -2.66 -20.40
CA GLY A 225 -5.03 -1.32 -20.94
C GLY A 225 -6.17 -0.33 -20.84
N ASP A 226 -7.25 -0.65 -20.10
CA ASP A 226 -8.33 0.29 -19.88
C ASP A 226 -7.88 1.46 -18.99
N GLU A 227 -8.27 2.67 -19.37
CA GLU A 227 -7.98 3.90 -18.61
C GLU A 227 -8.88 4.01 -17.38
N ILE A 228 -8.50 3.32 -16.30
CA ILE A 228 -9.24 3.27 -15.04
C ILE A 228 -8.41 3.93 -13.94
N GLY A 229 -9.02 4.89 -13.24
CA GLY A 229 -8.37 5.54 -12.12
C GLY A 229 -7.40 6.63 -12.51
N THR A 230 -6.32 6.76 -11.76
CA THR A 230 -5.22 7.70 -11.96
C THR A 230 -3.92 6.93 -12.11
N LEU A 231 -3.28 7.06 -13.26
CA LEU A 231 -1.95 6.49 -13.51
C LEU A 231 -0.88 7.50 -13.09
N PHE A 232 0.08 7.05 -12.29
CA PHE A 232 1.31 7.77 -11.94
C PHE A 232 2.47 7.14 -12.70
N LEU A 233 3.14 7.92 -13.54
CA LEU A 233 4.27 7.45 -14.32
C LEU A 233 5.52 7.29 -13.46
N PRO A 234 6.38 6.30 -13.77
CA PRO A 234 7.68 6.19 -13.15
C PRO A 234 8.51 7.46 -13.35
N MET A 235 9.27 7.87 -12.32
CA MET A 235 10.19 8.99 -12.44
C MET A 235 11.33 8.63 -13.41
N THR A 236 11.78 9.62 -14.20
CA THR A 236 12.90 9.47 -15.15
C THR A 236 14.21 9.15 -14.43
N ASP A 237 14.49 9.85 -13.32
CA ASP A 237 15.66 9.62 -12.46
C ASP A 237 15.36 8.60 -11.39
N ARG A 238 15.48 7.33 -11.74
CA ARG A 238 15.20 6.22 -10.83
C ARG A 238 16.22 6.13 -9.71
N LEU A 239 15.73 6.04 -8.48
CA LEU A 239 16.59 5.73 -7.35
C LEU A 239 17.01 4.26 -7.40
N ASN A 240 18.31 3.99 -7.23
CA ASN A 240 18.74 2.62 -7.01
C ASN A 240 18.30 2.12 -5.62
N SER A 241 18.26 0.81 -5.41
CA SER A 241 17.77 0.17 -4.19
C SER A 241 18.42 0.72 -2.90
N LYS A 242 19.70 1.11 -2.95
CA LYS A 242 20.41 1.70 -1.82
C LYS A 242 19.92 3.11 -1.52
N LYS A 243 19.79 3.97 -2.54
CA LYS A 243 19.25 5.34 -2.39
C LYS A 243 17.79 5.32 -1.92
N TYR A 244 16.99 4.42 -2.45
CA TYR A 244 15.60 4.21 -2.01
C TYR A 244 15.52 3.82 -0.53
N TRP A 245 16.33 2.82 -0.12
CA TRP A 245 16.35 2.37 1.28
C TRP A 245 16.75 3.49 2.23
N ILE A 246 17.73 4.32 1.87
CA ILE A 246 18.12 5.49 2.65
C ILE A 246 17.00 6.54 2.70
N ALA A 247 16.37 6.85 1.57
CA ALA A 247 15.39 7.92 1.46
C ALA A 247 14.03 7.59 2.10
N PHE A 248 13.58 6.33 2.02
CA PHE A 248 12.21 5.97 2.36
C PHE A 248 12.06 4.92 3.46
N THR A 249 13.13 4.20 3.79
CA THR A 249 13.08 3.10 4.78
C THR A 249 13.77 3.47 6.08
N LEU A 250 14.93 4.14 6.01
CA LEU A 250 15.64 4.55 7.21
C LEU A 250 14.96 5.72 7.91
N ARG A 251 14.91 5.65 9.24
CA ARG A 251 14.52 6.80 10.07
C ARG A 251 15.76 7.65 10.39
N PRO A 252 15.69 8.98 10.19
CA PRO A 252 16.76 9.88 10.63
C PRO A 252 16.95 9.75 12.15
N ARG A 253 18.20 9.58 12.59
CA ARG A 253 18.56 9.56 14.02
C ARG A 253 18.89 10.94 14.57
N GLY A 254 18.93 11.95 13.68
CA GLY A 254 19.24 13.33 14.03
C GLY A 254 19.10 14.25 12.83
N LYS A 255 19.27 15.55 13.05
CA LYS A 255 19.23 16.61 12.05
C LYS A 255 20.56 17.34 12.04
N LEU A 256 21.19 17.43 10.88
CA LEU A 256 22.35 18.29 10.65
C LEU A 256 21.86 19.60 10.04
N VAL A 257 22.17 20.71 10.69
CA VAL A 257 21.94 22.05 10.14
C VAL A 257 23.23 22.47 9.46
N LEU A 258 23.16 22.70 8.15
CA LEU A 258 24.29 23.09 7.32
C LEU A 258 24.30 24.61 7.18
N ASP A 259 25.48 25.22 7.20
CA ASP A 259 25.66 26.59 6.74
C ASP A 259 25.59 26.66 5.20
N ASP A 260 25.54 27.89 4.67
CA ASP A 260 25.42 28.10 3.23
C ASP A 260 26.61 27.55 2.42
N GLY A 261 27.81 27.54 2.99
CA GLY A 261 29.00 26.99 2.37
C GLY A 261 28.94 25.47 2.25
N ALA A 262 28.55 24.78 3.31
CA ALA A 262 28.35 23.32 3.31
C ALA A 262 27.19 22.90 2.41
N LYS A 263 26.09 23.67 2.39
CA LYS A 263 24.96 23.46 1.48
C LYS A 263 25.39 23.56 0.02
N LYS A 264 26.14 24.60 -0.32
CA LYS A 264 26.66 24.83 -1.68
C LYS A 264 27.62 23.71 -2.10
N ALA A 265 28.51 23.29 -1.19
CA ALA A 265 29.46 22.20 -1.46
C ALA A 265 28.76 20.84 -1.71
N LEU A 266 27.65 20.57 -1.02
CA LEU A 266 26.88 19.34 -1.21
C LEU A 266 26.02 19.35 -2.48
N LEU A 267 25.46 20.50 -2.87
CA LEU A 267 24.60 20.60 -4.03
C LEU A 267 25.38 20.77 -5.35
N GLU A 268 26.55 21.42 -5.32
CA GLU A 268 27.35 21.68 -6.52
C GLU A 268 28.45 20.65 -6.79
N LYS A 269 28.81 19.83 -5.80
CA LYS A 269 29.75 18.71 -5.93
C LYS A 269 29.01 17.40 -5.92
N ASP A 270 28.27 17.14 -6.97
CA ASP A 270 27.74 15.82 -7.30
C ASP A 270 28.94 14.94 -7.76
N ARG A 271 29.66 14.39 -6.78
CA ARG A 271 30.74 13.43 -7.00
C ARG A 271 30.63 12.27 -6.05
#